data_5153ef7671c00112181ca91da1c76838
#
_entry.id   5153ef7671c00112181ca91da1c76838
#
_cell.length_a   1.000
_cell.length_b   1.000
_cell.length_c   1.000
_cell.angle_alpha   90.00
_cell.angle_beta   90.00
_cell.angle_gamma   90.00
#
_symmetry.space_group_name_H-M   'P 1'
#
loop_
_entity.id
_entity.type
_entity.pdbx_description
1 polymer ?
#
loop_
_entity_poly.entity_id
_entity_poly.type
_entity_poly.pdbx_seq_one_letter_code
_entity_poly.pdbx_strand_id
1 'polypeptide(L)'
;FHFVELKFCKANAVRLSPHQVSWLTRHRHSSSWILVKQHQNWGKKPIVLLYRANQAIAVKTDGLKTEPVYEGTNPFDWSALLDLIIPI
;
A
#
# COMPACT_ATOMS: atom_id res chain seq x y z
N PHE A 1 1.07 -9.71 15.51
CA PHE A 1 1.95 -9.66 14.34
C PHE A 1 1.41 -8.68 13.31
N HIS A 2 2.23 -7.72 12.91
CA HIS A 2 1.90 -6.70 11.93
C HIS A 2 2.99 -6.67 10.87
N PHE A 3 2.59 -6.68 9.61
CA PHE A 3 3.53 -6.67 8.49
C PHE A 3 3.13 -5.59 7.50
N VAL A 4 4.11 -4.82 7.05
CA VAL A 4 3.90 -3.78 6.04
C VAL A 4 4.97 -3.95 4.94
N GLU A 5 4.52 -4.26 3.74
CA GLU A 5 5.38 -4.27 2.56
C GLU A 5 5.46 -2.86 2.00
N LEU A 6 6.67 -2.31 1.92
CA LEU A 6 6.90 -0.96 1.40
C LEU A 6 7.22 -1.02 -0.09
N LYS A 7 6.52 -0.22 -0.87
CA LYS A 7 6.73 -0.11 -2.32
C LYS A 7 6.80 1.35 -2.74
N PHE A 8 7.60 1.60 -3.76
CA PHE A 8 7.73 2.92 -4.38
C PHE A 8 7.38 2.80 -5.85
N CYS A 9 6.66 3.78 -6.40
CA CYS A 9 6.38 3.82 -7.81
C CYS A 9 6.36 5.25 -8.33
N LYS A 10 6.64 5.42 -9.63
CA LYS A 10 6.61 6.72 -10.30
C LYS A 10 5.29 6.96 -11.03
N ALA A 11 4.63 5.89 -11.43
CA ALA A 11 3.35 5.92 -12.14
C ALA A 11 2.33 5.10 -11.35
N ASN A 12 1.46 4.37 -12.02
CA ASN A 12 0.40 3.60 -11.35
C ASN A 12 0.78 2.14 -11.09
N ALA A 13 1.82 1.63 -11.75
CA ALA A 13 2.19 0.22 -11.64
C ALA A 13 2.94 -0.04 -10.33
N VAL A 14 2.49 -1.04 -9.59
CA VAL A 14 3.16 -1.49 -8.36
C VAL A 14 3.77 -2.86 -8.64
N ARG A 15 5.08 -2.98 -8.43
CA ARG A 15 5.80 -4.22 -8.69
C ARG A 15 5.74 -5.13 -7.47
N LEU A 16 4.93 -6.17 -7.57
CA LEU A 16 4.87 -7.25 -6.58
C LEU A 16 5.34 -8.54 -7.25
N SER A 17 6.31 -9.22 -6.63
CA SER A 17 6.75 -10.52 -7.13
C SER A 17 5.68 -11.57 -6.86
N PRO A 18 5.68 -12.72 -7.60
CA PRO A 18 4.77 -13.81 -7.31
C PRO A 18 4.88 -14.29 -5.85
N HIS A 19 6.09 -14.29 -5.29
CA HIS A 19 6.31 -14.68 -3.89
C HIS A 19 5.64 -13.70 -2.93
N GLN A 20 5.75 -12.40 -3.20
CA GLN A 20 5.12 -11.37 -2.37
C GLN A 20 3.61 -11.48 -2.42
N VAL A 21 3.03 -11.67 -3.61
CA VAL A 21 1.58 -11.85 -3.75
C VAL A 21 1.12 -13.12 -3.03
N SER A 22 1.84 -14.22 -3.19
CA SER A 22 1.52 -15.49 -2.52
C SER A 22 1.57 -15.35 -1.01
N TRP A 23 2.62 -14.72 -0.48
CA TRP A 23 2.78 -14.50 0.95
C TRP A 23 1.64 -13.63 1.51
N LEU A 24 1.36 -12.51 0.85
CA LEU A 24 0.30 -11.59 1.28
C LEU A 24 -1.07 -12.26 1.24
N THR A 25 -1.35 -13.04 0.20
CA THR A 25 -2.61 -13.78 0.07
C THR A 25 -2.79 -14.79 1.19
N ARG A 26 -1.72 -15.52 1.55
CA ARG A 26 -1.76 -16.48 2.66
C ARG A 26 -1.98 -15.80 4.01
N HIS A 27 -1.53 -14.55 4.16
CA HIS A 27 -1.62 -13.79 5.40
C HIS A 27 -2.71 -12.72 5.37
N ARG A 28 -3.68 -12.85 4.46
CA ARG A 28 -4.74 -11.84 4.24
C ARG A 28 -5.66 -11.63 5.44
N HIS A 29 -5.70 -12.59 6.35
CA HIS A 29 -6.53 -12.49 7.55
C HIS A 29 -5.78 -11.94 8.77
N SER A 30 -4.48 -11.74 8.65
CA SER A 30 -3.67 -11.10 9.68
C SER A 30 -3.49 -9.61 9.35
N SER A 31 -2.85 -8.87 10.25
CA SER A 31 -2.53 -7.45 10.00
C SER A 31 -1.36 -7.35 9.02
N SER A 32 -1.64 -7.57 7.75
CA SER A 32 -0.66 -7.50 6.68
C SER A 32 -1.11 -6.48 5.64
N TRP A 33 -0.20 -5.60 5.24
CA TRP A 33 -0.51 -4.39 4.50
C TRP A 33 0.52 -4.13 3.40
N ILE A 34 0.12 -3.36 2.40
CA ILE A 34 1.00 -2.83 1.37
C ILE A 34 0.94 -1.31 1.46
N LEU A 35 2.07 -0.68 1.74
CA LEU A 35 2.17 0.77 1.77
C LEU A 35 2.95 1.23 0.55
N VAL A 36 2.30 2.00 -0.31
CA VAL A 36 2.88 2.48 -1.56
C VAL A 36 3.11 3.99 -1.46
N LYS A 37 4.33 4.42 -1.77
CA LYS A 37 4.65 5.84 -1.95
C LYS A 37 4.80 6.11 -3.43
N GLN A 38 3.93 6.96 -3.98
CA GLN A 38 3.98 7.38 -5.37
C GLN A 38 4.66 8.74 -5.48
N HIS A 39 5.75 8.78 -6.24
CA HIS A 39 6.34 10.05 -6.64
C HIS A 39 5.65 10.53 -7.90
N GLN A 40 4.96 11.67 -7.77
CA GLN A 40 4.31 12.28 -8.93
C GLN A 40 5.31 13.11 -9.73
N ASN A 41 4.88 13.56 -10.91
CA ASN A 41 5.66 14.42 -11.78
C ASN A 41 6.02 15.75 -11.09
N TRP A 42 6.94 16.46 -11.70
CA TRP A 42 7.45 17.77 -11.25
C TRP A 42 6.38 18.66 -10.62
N GLY A 43 6.70 19.20 -9.44
CA GLY A 43 5.87 20.15 -8.74
C GLY A 43 4.71 19.54 -7.94
N LYS A 44 4.49 18.23 -8.02
CA LYS A 44 3.45 17.56 -7.25
C LYS A 44 4.04 16.86 -6.03
N LYS A 45 3.30 16.91 -4.92
CA LYS A 45 3.70 16.25 -3.67
C LYS A 45 3.52 14.74 -3.81
N PRO A 46 4.40 13.93 -3.17
CA PRO A 46 4.20 12.50 -3.15
C PRO A 46 2.90 12.10 -2.43
N ILE A 47 2.33 10.97 -2.86
CA ILE A 47 1.12 10.40 -2.27
C ILE A 47 1.49 9.08 -1.61
N VAL A 48 0.85 8.79 -0.47
CA VAL A 48 0.95 7.51 0.22
C VAL A 48 -0.40 6.81 0.13
N LEU A 49 -0.39 5.53 -0.28
CA LEU A 49 -1.59 4.70 -0.39
C LEU A 49 -1.38 3.43 0.43
N LEU A 50 -2.38 3.09 1.23
CA LEU A 50 -2.35 1.88 2.05
C LEU A 50 -3.37 0.88 1.53
N TYR A 51 -2.91 -0.36 1.29
CA TYR A 51 -3.75 -1.47 0.86
C TYR A 51 -3.68 -2.61 1.86
N ARG A 52 -4.75 -3.38 1.97
CA ARG A 52 -4.75 -4.62 2.73
C ARG A 52 -4.10 -5.75 1.93
N ALA A 53 -3.59 -6.76 2.62
CA ALA A 53 -2.98 -7.91 1.98
C ALA A 53 -3.94 -8.64 1.03
N ASN A 54 -5.24 -8.65 1.32
CA ASN A 54 -6.24 -9.27 0.44
C ASN A 54 -6.40 -8.53 -0.90
N GLN A 55 -5.84 -7.35 -1.03
CA GLN A 55 -5.83 -6.57 -2.28
C GLN A 55 -4.58 -6.81 -3.12
N ALA A 56 -3.68 -7.72 -2.72
CA ALA A 56 -2.38 -7.91 -3.37
C ALA A 56 -2.52 -8.23 -4.87
N ILE A 57 -3.45 -9.11 -5.24
CA ILE A 57 -3.67 -9.48 -6.65
C ILE A 57 -4.17 -8.27 -7.44
N ALA A 58 -5.13 -7.52 -6.89
CA ALA A 58 -5.67 -6.34 -7.54
C ALA A 58 -4.59 -5.26 -7.71
N VAL A 59 -3.78 -5.04 -6.69
CA VAL A 59 -2.68 -4.06 -6.74
C VAL A 59 -1.64 -4.47 -7.79
N LYS A 60 -1.30 -5.75 -7.87
CA LYS A 60 -0.38 -6.26 -8.89
C LYS A 60 -0.93 -6.07 -10.30
N THR A 61 -2.23 -6.32 -10.50
CA THR A 61 -2.87 -6.30 -11.81
C THR A 61 -3.20 -4.89 -12.24
N ASP A 62 -3.83 -4.09 -11.37
CA ASP A 62 -4.39 -2.78 -11.69
C ASP A 62 -3.57 -1.62 -11.11
N GLY A 63 -2.57 -1.92 -10.29
CA GLY A 63 -1.73 -0.90 -9.67
C GLY A 63 -2.54 0.04 -8.79
N LEU A 64 -2.25 1.31 -8.87
CA LEU A 64 -2.89 2.34 -8.05
C LEU A 64 -4.31 2.71 -8.50
N LYS A 65 -4.84 2.07 -9.55
CA LYS A 65 -6.26 2.12 -9.88
C LYS A 65 -7.11 1.36 -8.86
N THR A 66 -6.48 0.43 -8.12
CA THR A 66 -7.14 -0.25 -7.01
C THR A 66 -7.43 0.75 -5.92
N GLU A 67 -8.64 0.72 -5.37
CA GLU A 67 -9.04 1.64 -4.30
C GLU A 67 -8.29 1.33 -3.00
N PRO A 68 -7.54 2.30 -2.44
CA PRO A 68 -6.82 2.08 -1.20
C PRO A 68 -7.72 2.19 0.03
N VAL A 69 -7.28 1.59 1.14
CA VAL A 69 -7.91 1.78 2.44
C VAL A 69 -7.66 3.19 2.97
N TYR A 70 -6.49 3.74 2.63
CA TYR A 70 -6.11 5.09 3.02
C TYR A 70 -5.28 5.72 1.92
N GLU A 71 -5.50 7.01 1.67
CA GLU A 71 -4.71 7.80 0.74
C GLU A 71 -4.42 9.15 1.38
N GLY A 72 -3.17 9.57 1.33
CA GLY A 72 -2.77 10.84 1.90
C GLY A 72 -1.64 11.50 1.15
N THR A 73 -1.59 12.83 1.24
CA THR A 73 -0.51 13.65 0.67
C THR A 73 0.35 14.22 1.77
N ASN A 74 1.54 14.72 1.39
CA ASN A 74 2.43 15.39 2.35
C ASN A 74 1.83 16.74 2.80
N PRO A 75 1.79 17.06 4.12
CA PRO A 75 2.31 16.26 5.23
C PRO A 75 1.43 15.04 5.53
N PHE A 76 2.06 13.87 5.71
CA PHE A 76 1.33 12.63 5.93
C PHE A 76 0.82 12.54 7.36
N ASP A 77 -0.38 12.02 7.52
CA ASP A 77 -0.96 11.71 8.83
C ASP A 77 -0.54 10.29 9.24
N TRP A 78 0.65 10.18 9.81
CA TRP A 78 1.19 8.91 10.27
C TRP A 78 0.37 8.30 11.40
N SER A 79 -0.26 9.13 12.24
CA SER A 79 -1.14 8.64 13.31
C SER A 79 -2.35 7.91 12.73
N ALA A 80 -2.99 8.46 11.70
CA ALA A 80 -4.11 7.81 11.05
C ALA A 80 -3.70 6.48 10.41
N LEU A 81 -2.52 6.44 9.77
CA LEU A 81 -1.99 5.21 9.19
C LEU A 81 -1.73 4.15 10.26
N LEU A 82 -1.08 4.52 11.34
CA LEU A 82 -0.77 3.59 12.43
C LEU A 82 -2.04 3.08 13.10
N ASP A 83 -3.06 3.90 13.24
CA ASP A 83 -4.34 3.48 13.83
C ASP A 83 -5.05 2.44 12.96
N LEU A 84 -4.87 2.49 11.63
CA LEU A 84 -5.42 1.48 10.73
C LEU A 84 -4.63 0.17 10.81
N ILE A 85 -3.29 0.26 10.87
CA ILE A 85 -2.41 -0.92 10.86
C ILE A 85 -2.42 -1.59 12.23
N ILE A 86 -2.36 -0.81 13.30
CA ILE A 86 -2.28 -1.29 14.69
C ILE A 86 -3.42 -0.64 15.47
N PRO A 87 -4.66 -1.12 15.30
CA PRO A 87 -5.78 -0.57 16.08
C PRO A 87 -5.62 -0.95 17.55
N ILE A 88 -5.74 0.05 18.40
CA ILE A 88 -5.65 -0.12 19.85
C ILE A 88 -7.02 -0.02 20.47
#